data_e00018c3d080f1eabe7c43d1360a191f
#
_entry.id   e00018c3d080f1eabe7c43d1360a191f
#
_cell.length_a   1.000
_cell.length_b   1.000
_cell.length_c   1.000
_cell.angle_alpha   90.00
_cell.angle_beta   90.00
_cell.angle_gamma   90.00
#
_symmetry.space_group_name_H-M   'P 1'
#
loop_
_entity.id
_entity.type
_entity.pdbx_description
1 polymer ?
#
loop_
_entity_poly.entity_id
_entity_poly.type
_entity_poly.pdbx_seq_one_letter_code
_entity_poly.pdbx_strand_id
1 'polypeptide(L)'
;LVDAYNSLGEVLRRERVDLYQRELLLDTVIQTTPLALLLTNAGGTVIFSNVAARELFGAGRRLEGLALDTLLARAPPPLREAGTGTDDRLFTVEVGSEPQVYHLSQRRFLLNAQPHRLVLLKRLTRELAAQEVEIWKKVIRVIAHELNNSLAPISSLAHSGRLLLADAGDERLERVFSTIEDRAAHLAGFIDGYARFAKLPKPRPAPLDWAALVARLQALAQFALRGE
;
A
#
# COMPACT_ATOMS: atom_id res chain seq x y z
N LEU A 1 -43.42 39.74 -25.30
CA LEU A 1 -42.42 39.16 -26.22
C LEU A 1 -41.00 39.35 -25.74
N VAL A 2 -40.60 40.59 -25.36
CA VAL A 2 -39.25 40.95 -24.84
C VAL A 2 -38.93 40.19 -23.54
N ASP A 3 -39.88 40.08 -22.61
CA ASP A 3 -39.72 39.38 -21.34
C ASP A 3 -39.51 37.88 -21.51
N ALA A 4 -40.25 37.28 -22.44
CA ALA A 4 -40.07 35.84 -22.78
C ALA A 4 -38.69 35.58 -23.40
N TYR A 5 -38.20 36.53 -24.23
CA TYR A 5 -36.86 36.41 -24.83
C TYR A 5 -35.74 36.54 -23.79
N ASN A 6 -35.90 37.48 -22.89
CA ASN A 6 -34.94 37.67 -21.79
C ASN A 6 -34.91 36.46 -20.83
N SER A 7 -36.08 35.94 -20.48
CA SER A 7 -36.24 34.76 -19.65
C SER A 7 -35.56 33.53 -20.28
N LEU A 8 -35.78 33.33 -21.59
CA LEU A 8 -35.12 32.25 -22.34
C LEU A 8 -33.58 32.41 -22.34
N GLY A 9 -33.12 33.65 -22.55
CA GLY A 9 -31.69 33.97 -22.49
C GLY A 9 -31.04 33.68 -21.12
N GLU A 10 -31.76 33.92 -20.05
CA GLU A 10 -31.29 33.62 -18.68
C GLU A 10 -31.23 32.09 -18.43
N VAL A 11 -32.24 31.34 -18.85
CA VAL A 11 -32.29 29.88 -18.73
C VAL A 11 -31.13 29.26 -19.50
N LEU A 12 -30.92 29.65 -20.75
CA LEU A 12 -29.80 29.15 -21.57
C LEU A 12 -28.42 29.47 -20.97
N ARG A 13 -28.27 30.66 -20.36
CA ARG A 13 -27.02 31.01 -19.66
C ARG A 13 -26.79 30.12 -18.43
N ARG A 14 -27.83 29.87 -17.63
CA ARG A 14 -27.73 29.00 -16.45
C ARG A 14 -27.36 27.58 -16.85
N GLU A 15 -28.09 27.00 -17.83
CA GLU A 15 -27.76 25.66 -18.32
C GLU A 15 -26.34 25.56 -18.86
N ARG A 16 -25.87 26.59 -19.58
CA ARG A 16 -24.50 26.62 -20.10
C ARG A 16 -23.44 26.66 -18.96
N VAL A 17 -23.70 27.46 -17.92
CA VAL A 17 -22.83 27.54 -16.75
C VAL A 17 -22.81 26.21 -16.01
N ASP A 18 -23.97 25.58 -15.81
CA ASP A 18 -24.07 24.27 -15.14
C ASP A 18 -23.36 23.18 -15.93
N LEU A 19 -23.49 23.16 -17.24
CA LEU A 19 -22.76 22.22 -18.10
C LEU A 19 -21.25 22.41 -17.99
N TYR A 20 -20.79 23.67 -18.06
CA TYR A 20 -19.37 24.00 -17.92
C TYR A 20 -18.82 23.61 -16.55
N GLN A 21 -19.56 23.86 -15.47
CA GLN A 21 -19.15 23.45 -14.12
C GLN A 21 -19.05 21.92 -13.98
N ARG A 22 -20.01 21.19 -14.55
CA ARG A 22 -19.96 19.72 -14.55
C ARG A 22 -18.78 19.18 -15.36
N GLU A 23 -18.50 19.76 -16.51
CA GLU A 23 -17.37 19.39 -17.36
C GLU A 23 -16.04 19.65 -16.62
N LEU A 24 -15.90 20.84 -16.00
CA LEU A 24 -14.71 21.18 -15.22
C LEU A 24 -14.51 20.24 -14.02
N LEU A 25 -15.60 19.90 -13.32
CA LEU A 25 -15.55 18.97 -12.19
C LEU A 25 -15.11 17.59 -12.64
N LEU A 26 -15.69 17.06 -13.71
CA LEU A 26 -15.33 15.76 -14.28
C LEU A 26 -13.87 15.74 -14.74
N ASP A 27 -13.43 16.76 -15.46
CA ASP A 27 -12.03 16.88 -15.87
C ASP A 27 -11.09 16.92 -14.67
N THR A 28 -11.42 17.73 -13.67
CA THR A 28 -10.61 17.80 -12.43
C THR A 28 -10.50 16.44 -11.75
N VAL A 29 -11.61 15.71 -11.57
CA VAL A 29 -11.62 14.38 -10.95
C VAL A 29 -10.77 13.39 -11.75
N ILE A 30 -10.92 13.39 -13.07
CA ILE A 30 -10.16 12.48 -13.95
C ILE A 30 -8.66 12.82 -13.95
N GLN A 31 -8.31 14.11 -13.96
CA GLN A 31 -6.91 14.53 -13.97
C GLN A 31 -6.20 14.30 -12.64
N THR A 32 -6.92 14.38 -11.51
CA THR A 32 -6.33 14.22 -10.17
C THR A 32 -6.35 12.77 -9.67
N THR A 33 -7.06 11.86 -10.33
CA THR A 33 -7.04 10.44 -9.94
C THR A 33 -5.66 9.82 -10.10
N PRO A 34 -5.19 8.99 -9.15
CA PRO A 34 -3.92 8.27 -9.25
C PRO A 34 -3.97 7.08 -10.23
N LEU A 35 -5.14 6.83 -10.81
CA LEU A 35 -5.35 5.81 -11.83
C LEU A 35 -4.90 6.35 -13.19
N ALA A 36 -3.94 5.70 -13.86
CA ALA A 36 -3.56 6.09 -15.21
C ALA A 36 -4.66 5.71 -16.20
N LEU A 37 -5.17 6.71 -16.92
CA LEU A 37 -6.32 6.63 -17.84
C LEU A 37 -5.85 6.99 -19.24
N LEU A 38 -6.08 6.07 -20.21
CA LEU A 38 -5.89 6.29 -21.64
C LEU A 38 -7.18 5.94 -22.38
N LEU A 39 -7.60 6.81 -23.28
CA LEU A 39 -8.69 6.54 -24.20
C LEU A 39 -8.15 6.53 -25.63
N THR A 40 -8.47 5.50 -26.39
CA THR A 40 -8.08 5.41 -27.80
C THR A 40 -9.33 5.33 -28.70
N ASN A 41 -9.17 5.81 -29.93
CA ASN A 41 -10.14 5.63 -31.00
C ASN A 41 -10.04 4.22 -31.62
N ALA A 42 -10.86 3.96 -32.64
CA ALA A 42 -10.90 2.70 -33.37
C ALA A 42 -9.54 2.29 -33.98
N GLY A 43 -8.73 3.26 -34.39
CA GLY A 43 -7.39 3.04 -34.96
C GLY A 43 -6.28 2.85 -33.91
N GLY A 44 -6.62 2.80 -32.62
CA GLY A 44 -5.63 2.66 -31.55
C GLY A 44 -4.85 3.93 -31.22
N THR A 45 -5.25 5.09 -31.76
CA THR A 45 -4.63 6.37 -31.46
C THR A 45 -5.20 6.92 -30.14
N VAL A 46 -4.33 7.38 -29.26
CA VAL A 46 -4.72 8.01 -27.98
C VAL A 46 -5.42 9.33 -28.27
N ILE A 47 -6.64 9.48 -27.79
CA ILE A 47 -7.44 10.71 -27.90
C ILE A 47 -7.58 11.44 -26.59
N PHE A 48 -7.30 10.76 -25.46
CA PHE A 48 -7.30 11.35 -24.13
C PHE A 48 -6.31 10.64 -23.22
N SER A 49 -5.64 11.39 -22.37
CA SER A 49 -4.78 10.89 -21.29
C SER A 49 -4.87 11.81 -20.08
N ASN A 50 -4.98 11.23 -18.87
CA ASN A 50 -4.89 12.02 -17.64
C ASN A 50 -3.43 12.22 -17.18
N VAL A 51 -3.23 13.00 -16.11
CA VAL A 51 -1.89 13.31 -15.57
C VAL A 51 -1.13 12.02 -15.23
N ALA A 52 -1.75 11.08 -14.53
CA ALA A 52 -1.11 9.83 -14.13
C ALA A 52 -0.66 8.98 -15.33
N ALA A 53 -1.44 8.95 -16.42
CA ALA A 53 -1.04 8.26 -17.65
C ALA A 53 0.14 8.95 -18.34
N ARG A 54 0.14 10.28 -18.38
CA ARG A 54 1.26 11.05 -18.97
C ARG A 54 2.56 10.86 -18.20
N GLU A 55 2.50 10.83 -16.88
CA GLU A 55 3.67 10.55 -16.03
C GLU A 55 4.21 9.13 -16.27
N LEU A 56 3.32 8.15 -16.35
CA LEU A 56 3.70 6.75 -16.48
C LEU A 56 4.28 6.41 -17.87
N PHE A 57 3.65 6.89 -18.94
CA PHE A 57 4.00 6.51 -20.32
C PHE A 57 4.80 7.56 -21.07
N GLY A 58 4.79 8.80 -20.64
CA GLY A 58 5.34 9.93 -21.41
C GLY A 58 6.25 10.86 -20.63
N ALA A 59 6.66 10.51 -19.41
CA ALA A 59 7.42 11.40 -18.53
C ALA A 59 6.81 12.82 -18.44
N GLY A 60 5.48 12.89 -18.25
CA GLY A 60 4.71 14.11 -18.16
C GLY A 60 4.29 14.75 -19.49
N ARG A 61 4.74 14.21 -20.64
CA ARG A 61 4.39 14.74 -21.98
C ARG A 61 2.99 14.30 -22.41
N ARG A 62 2.38 15.09 -23.28
CA ARG A 62 1.11 14.74 -23.91
C ARG A 62 1.24 13.46 -24.74
N LEU A 63 0.21 12.60 -24.65
CA LEU A 63 0.17 11.31 -25.33
C LEU A 63 -0.84 11.29 -26.48
N GLU A 64 -1.71 12.30 -26.56
CA GLU A 64 -2.73 12.42 -27.61
C GLU A 64 -2.09 12.46 -28.98
N GLY A 65 -2.64 11.71 -29.93
CA GLY A 65 -2.12 11.53 -31.28
C GLY A 65 -1.10 10.40 -31.44
N LEU A 66 -0.57 9.83 -30.35
CA LEU A 66 0.33 8.68 -30.42
C LEU A 66 -0.45 7.37 -30.51
N ALA A 67 0.10 6.40 -31.23
CA ALA A 67 -0.45 5.05 -31.24
C ALA A 67 -0.18 4.35 -29.91
N LEU A 68 -1.20 3.68 -29.33
CA LEU A 68 -1.07 2.92 -28.10
C LEU A 68 0.02 1.85 -28.20
N ASP A 69 0.11 1.16 -29.34
CA ASP A 69 1.14 0.15 -29.57
C ASP A 69 2.56 0.72 -29.50
N THR A 70 2.75 1.97 -29.95
CA THR A 70 4.05 2.66 -29.82
C THR A 70 4.39 2.95 -28.37
N LEU A 71 3.40 3.31 -27.54
CA LEU A 71 3.60 3.52 -26.11
C LEU A 71 3.92 2.21 -25.40
N LEU A 72 3.19 1.15 -25.71
CA LEU A 72 3.41 -0.19 -25.15
C LEU A 72 4.76 -0.79 -25.59
N ALA A 73 5.21 -0.54 -26.81
CA ALA A 73 6.51 -1.00 -27.29
C ALA A 73 7.69 -0.43 -26.47
N ARG A 74 7.53 0.77 -25.91
CA ARG A 74 8.52 1.43 -25.03
C ARG A 74 8.39 1.07 -23.56
N ALA A 75 7.29 0.42 -23.19
CA ALA A 75 6.99 0.03 -21.83
C ALA A 75 7.80 -1.22 -21.41
N PRO A 76 7.98 -1.46 -20.09
CA PRO A 76 8.57 -2.68 -19.58
C PRO A 76 7.88 -3.94 -20.14
N PRO A 77 8.61 -5.06 -20.34
CA PRO A 77 8.06 -6.27 -20.94
C PRO A 77 6.73 -6.75 -20.32
N PRO A 78 6.57 -6.80 -18.97
CA PRO A 78 5.32 -7.24 -18.36
C PRO A 78 4.11 -6.36 -18.70
N LEU A 79 4.31 -5.03 -18.81
CA LEU A 79 3.25 -4.09 -19.19
C LEU A 79 2.91 -4.22 -20.68
N ARG A 80 3.91 -4.45 -21.52
CA ARG A 80 3.71 -4.66 -22.96
C ARG A 80 2.88 -5.92 -23.21
N GLU A 81 3.25 -7.05 -22.57
CA GLU A 81 2.52 -8.31 -22.67
C GLU A 81 1.08 -8.19 -22.14
N ALA A 82 0.90 -7.52 -21.01
CA ALA A 82 -0.43 -7.26 -20.46
C ALA A 82 -1.28 -6.39 -21.39
N GLY A 83 -0.67 -5.39 -22.05
CA GLY A 83 -1.34 -4.42 -22.92
C GLY A 83 -1.83 -4.99 -24.26
N THR A 84 -1.23 -6.08 -24.76
CA THR A 84 -1.66 -6.76 -25.99
C THR A 84 -2.96 -7.57 -25.84
N GLY A 85 -3.31 -7.95 -24.62
CA GLY A 85 -4.55 -8.68 -24.31
C GLY A 85 -5.77 -7.76 -24.25
N THR A 86 -6.93 -8.36 -23.98
CA THR A 86 -8.22 -7.66 -23.77
C THR A 86 -8.72 -7.80 -22.35
N ASP A 87 -8.13 -8.70 -21.59
CA ASP A 87 -8.58 -9.07 -20.25
C ASP A 87 -7.87 -8.27 -19.18
N ASP A 88 -8.48 -8.18 -18.01
CA ASP A 88 -7.87 -7.59 -16.83
C ASP A 88 -6.69 -8.45 -16.39
N ARG A 89 -5.53 -7.83 -16.14
CA ARG A 89 -4.30 -8.54 -15.75
C ARG A 89 -3.59 -7.86 -14.60
N LEU A 90 -3.05 -8.69 -13.72
CA LEU A 90 -2.07 -8.27 -12.72
C LEU A 90 -0.67 -8.62 -13.23
N PHE A 91 0.27 -7.72 -13.06
CA PHE A 91 1.67 -7.94 -13.39
C PHE A 91 2.59 -7.13 -12.48
N THR A 92 3.84 -7.56 -12.39
CA THR A 92 4.86 -6.91 -11.58
C THR A 92 5.92 -6.30 -12.49
N VAL A 93 6.32 -5.07 -12.19
CA VAL A 93 7.43 -4.38 -12.85
C VAL A 93 8.47 -4.05 -11.79
N GLU A 94 9.72 -4.37 -12.04
CA GLU A 94 10.84 -3.93 -11.21
C GLU A 94 11.20 -2.49 -11.55
N VAL A 95 11.07 -1.59 -10.55
CA VAL A 95 11.46 -0.19 -10.67
C VAL A 95 12.59 0.07 -9.66
N GLY A 96 13.82 0.10 -10.14
CA GLY A 96 15.00 0.09 -9.28
C GLY A 96 15.16 -1.27 -8.59
N SER A 97 15.17 -1.30 -7.25
CA SER A 97 15.25 -2.52 -6.44
C SER A 97 13.89 -2.96 -5.85
N GLU A 98 12.81 -2.25 -6.15
CA GLU A 98 11.50 -2.54 -5.58
C GLU A 98 10.51 -3.08 -6.62
N PRO A 99 9.88 -4.24 -6.37
CA PRO A 99 8.81 -4.75 -7.22
C PRO A 99 7.54 -3.91 -7.03
N GLN A 100 6.97 -3.47 -8.14
CA GLN A 100 5.70 -2.73 -8.15
C GLN A 100 4.64 -3.55 -8.87
N VAL A 101 3.51 -3.78 -8.18
CA VAL A 101 2.38 -4.52 -8.72
C VAL A 101 1.38 -3.56 -9.35
N TYR A 102 1.00 -3.88 -10.57
CA TYR A 102 0.03 -3.11 -11.36
C TYR A 102 -1.17 -3.98 -11.75
N HIS A 103 -2.34 -3.35 -11.78
CA HIS A 103 -3.56 -3.91 -12.35
C HIS A 103 -3.90 -3.14 -13.62
N LEU A 104 -3.88 -3.82 -14.76
CA LEU A 104 -4.34 -3.33 -16.04
C LEU A 104 -5.77 -3.81 -16.26
N SER A 105 -6.66 -2.87 -16.57
CA SER A 105 -8.04 -3.14 -16.95
C SER A 105 -8.35 -2.47 -18.27
N GLN A 106 -9.06 -3.16 -19.15
CA GLN A 106 -9.36 -2.67 -20.48
C GLN A 106 -10.86 -2.84 -20.77
N ARG A 107 -11.46 -1.79 -21.33
CA ARG A 107 -12.87 -1.83 -21.69
C ARG A 107 -13.06 -1.25 -23.11
N ARG A 108 -13.84 -1.92 -23.92
CA ARG A 108 -14.26 -1.42 -25.24
C ARG A 108 -15.69 -0.94 -25.14
N PHE A 109 -15.98 0.19 -25.74
CA PHE A 109 -17.31 0.76 -25.80
C PHE A 109 -17.52 1.53 -27.09
N LEU A 110 -18.76 1.84 -27.40
CA LEU A 110 -19.13 2.65 -28.56
C LEU A 110 -19.45 4.08 -28.11
N LEU A 111 -18.79 5.05 -28.72
CA LEU A 111 -19.10 6.47 -28.58
C LEU A 111 -19.42 7.00 -29.98
N ASN A 112 -20.62 7.55 -30.17
CA ASN A 112 -21.12 8.01 -31.48
C ASN A 112 -20.98 6.92 -32.55
N ALA A 113 -21.39 5.68 -32.23
CA ALA A 113 -21.31 4.49 -33.08
C ALA A 113 -19.86 4.09 -33.50
N GLN A 114 -18.84 4.72 -32.96
CA GLN A 114 -17.45 4.38 -33.20
C GLN A 114 -16.85 3.62 -32.01
N PRO A 115 -16.10 2.54 -32.26
CA PRO A 115 -15.44 1.78 -31.16
C PRO A 115 -14.31 2.59 -30.54
N HIS A 116 -14.29 2.58 -29.23
CA HIS A 116 -13.27 3.18 -28.41
C HIS A 116 -12.74 2.15 -27.40
N ARG A 117 -11.48 2.32 -26.98
CA ARG A 117 -10.86 1.48 -25.94
C ARG A 117 -10.39 2.35 -24.78
N LEU A 118 -10.89 2.05 -23.60
CA LEU A 118 -10.43 2.63 -22.35
C LEU A 118 -9.41 1.69 -21.73
N VAL A 119 -8.23 2.20 -21.42
CA VAL A 119 -7.15 1.49 -20.72
C VAL A 119 -6.95 2.15 -19.37
N LEU A 120 -7.06 1.37 -18.32
CA LEU A 120 -6.90 1.76 -16.93
C LEU A 120 -5.71 1.02 -16.34
N LEU A 121 -4.77 1.74 -15.76
CA LEU A 121 -3.62 1.13 -15.07
C LEU A 121 -3.53 1.66 -13.65
N LYS A 122 -3.72 0.77 -12.67
CA LYS A 122 -3.67 1.06 -11.25
C LYS A 122 -2.44 0.42 -10.62
N ARG A 123 -1.65 1.20 -9.89
CA ARG A 123 -0.58 0.67 -9.05
C ARG A 123 -1.15 0.20 -7.70
N LEU A 124 -0.95 -1.07 -7.37
CA LEU A 124 -1.49 -1.74 -6.18
C LEU A 124 -0.45 -1.96 -5.07
N THR A 125 0.79 -1.57 -5.30
CA THR A 125 1.91 -1.87 -4.38
C THR A 125 1.63 -1.47 -2.93
N ARG A 126 1.03 -0.29 -2.72
CA ARG A 126 0.72 0.20 -1.37
C ARG A 126 -0.40 -0.59 -0.69
N GLU A 127 -1.45 -0.91 -1.43
CA GLU A 127 -2.60 -1.67 -0.92
C GLU A 127 -2.19 -3.10 -0.57
N LEU A 128 -1.40 -3.75 -1.44
CA LEU A 128 -0.90 -5.10 -1.20
C LEU A 128 0.08 -5.14 -0.03
N ALA A 129 1.04 -4.23 0.04
CA ALA A 129 1.98 -4.14 1.16
C ALA A 129 1.25 -3.91 2.50
N ALA A 130 0.23 -3.05 2.52
CA ALA A 130 -0.57 -2.83 3.72
C ALA A 130 -1.35 -4.09 4.13
N GLN A 131 -1.90 -4.83 3.18
CA GLN A 131 -2.61 -6.08 3.42
C GLN A 131 -1.66 -7.19 3.90
N GLU A 132 -0.48 -7.29 3.31
CA GLU A 132 0.56 -8.24 3.69
C GLU A 132 1.02 -8.01 5.14
N VAL A 133 1.27 -6.76 5.53
CA VAL A 133 1.59 -6.40 6.91
C VAL A 133 0.48 -6.81 7.89
N GLU A 134 -0.79 -6.62 7.54
CA GLU A 134 -1.91 -7.03 8.41
C GLU A 134 -2.01 -8.56 8.53
N ILE A 135 -1.74 -9.31 7.45
CA ILE A 135 -1.67 -10.78 7.49
C ILE A 135 -0.53 -11.22 8.40
N TRP A 136 0.68 -10.65 8.23
CA TRP A 136 1.82 -10.96 9.08
C TRP A 136 1.57 -10.67 10.56
N LYS A 137 0.94 -9.54 10.88
CA LYS A 137 0.54 -9.23 12.25
C LYS A 137 -0.40 -10.28 12.84
N LYS A 138 -1.33 -10.81 12.05
CA LYS A 138 -2.24 -11.88 12.48
C LYS A 138 -1.50 -13.18 12.72
N VAL A 139 -0.60 -13.57 11.81
CA VAL A 139 0.23 -14.77 11.94
C VAL A 139 1.13 -14.70 13.18
N ILE A 140 1.83 -13.57 13.37
CA ILE A 140 2.69 -13.36 14.55
C ILE A 140 1.88 -13.49 15.85
N ARG A 141 0.66 -12.95 15.90
CA ARG A 141 -0.19 -13.04 17.09
C ARG A 141 -0.58 -14.48 17.42
N VAL A 142 -0.92 -15.28 16.41
CA VAL A 142 -1.27 -16.71 16.60
C VAL A 142 -0.06 -17.49 17.06
N ILE A 143 1.08 -17.32 16.37
CA ILE A 143 2.33 -18.01 16.73
C ILE A 143 2.78 -17.63 18.15
N ALA A 144 2.71 -16.34 18.51
CA ALA A 144 3.06 -15.89 19.86
C ALA A 144 2.20 -16.55 20.93
N HIS A 145 0.89 -16.70 20.68
CA HIS A 145 -0.01 -17.38 21.61
C HIS A 145 0.35 -18.86 21.78
N GLU A 146 0.57 -19.59 20.68
CA GLU A 146 0.91 -21.02 20.72
C GLU A 146 2.29 -21.29 21.35
N LEU A 147 3.27 -20.43 21.04
CA LEU A 147 4.60 -20.56 21.63
C LEU A 147 4.59 -20.26 23.12
N ASN A 148 3.87 -19.23 23.58
CA ASN A 148 3.74 -18.93 25.01
C ASN A 148 3.04 -20.06 25.75
N ASN A 149 2.00 -20.67 25.16
CA ASN A 149 1.32 -21.83 25.71
C ASN A 149 2.25 -23.06 25.83
N SER A 150 3.24 -23.20 24.94
CA SER A 150 4.20 -24.30 24.96
C SER A 150 5.36 -24.03 25.92
N LEU A 151 5.80 -22.77 26.04
CA LEU A 151 6.94 -22.39 26.88
C LEU A 151 6.59 -22.35 28.37
N ALA A 152 5.38 -21.96 28.71
CA ALA A 152 4.95 -21.87 30.12
C ALA A 152 5.04 -23.23 30.87
N PRO A 153 4.59 -24.37 30.30
CA PRO A 153 4.80 -25.67 30.91
C PRO A 153 6.29 -26.07 31.02
N ILE A 154 7.11 -25.75 30.00
CA ILE A 154 8.55 -26.06 29.99
C ILE A 154 9.25 -25.31 31.13
N SER A 155 8.98 -24.02 31.25
CA SER A 155 9.51 -23.18 32.35
C SER A 155 9.07 -23.70 33.73
N SER A 156 7.77 -24.07 33.86
CA SER A 156 7.23 -24.65 35.11
C SER A 156 7.87 -25.97 35.47
N LEU A 157 8.07 -26.89 34.50
CA LEU A 157 8.76 -28.17 34.72
C LEU A 157 10.22 -27.99 35.09
N ALA A 158 10.92 -27.09 34.43
CA ALA A 158 12.32 -26.78 34.77
C ALA A 158 12.43 -26.22 36.17
N HIS A 159 11.55 -25.28 36.56
CA HIS A 159 11.48 -24.74 37.90
C HIS A 159 11.20 -25.82 38.97
N SER A 160 10.22 -26.68 38.73
CA SER A 160 9.87 -27.79 39.62
C SER A 160 11.04 -28.77 39.79
N GLY A 161 11.70 -29.10 38.65
CA GLY A 161 12.91 -29.97 38.68
C GLY A 161 14.02 -29.37 39.52
N ARG A 162 14.27 -28.07 39.41
CA ARG A 162 15.28 -27.34 40.21
C ARG A 162 14.92 -27.39 41.69
N LEU A 163 13.69 -27.18 42.08
CA LEU A 163 13.26 -27.26 43.47
C LEU A 163 13.43 -28.65 44.06
N LEU A 164 13.08 -29.71 43.32
CA LEU A 164 13.24 -31.08 43.76
C LEU A 164 14.72 -31.50 43.94
N LEU A 165 15.61 -30.86 43.21
CA LEU A 165 17.07 -31.16 43.26
C LEU A 165 17.82 -30.31 44.25
N ALA A 166 17.24 -29.21 44.76
CA ALA A 166 17.87 -28.32 45.73
C ALA A 166 18.29 -29.07 47.01
N ASP A 167 17.50 -30.08 47.43
CA ASP A 167 17.80 -30.92 48.58
C ASP A 167 18.77 -32.08 48.25
N ALA A 168 18.96 -32.41 46.96
CA ALA A 168 19.83 -33.53 46.52
C ALA A 168 21.29 -33.14 46.32
N GLY A 169 21.65 -31.85 46.30
CA GLY A 169 22.98 -31.32 46.17
C GLY A 169 23.68 -31.60 44.85
N ASP A 170 22.94 -31.94 43.77
CA ASP A 170 23.53 -32.14 42.43
C ASP A 170 23.60 -30.84 41.62
N GLU A 171 24.72 -30.13 41.78
CA GLU A 171 24.99 -28.87 41.10
C GLU A 171 24.92 -28.95 39.54
N ARG A 172 25.14 -30.14 38.96
CA ARG A 172 25.08 -30.28 37.49
C ARG A 172 23.64 -30.26 37.02
N LEU A 173 22.74 -30.94 37.70
CA LEU A 173 21.31 -30.96 37.34
C LEU A 173 20.67 -29.60 37.63
N GLU A 174 21.06 -28.95 38.73
CA GLU A 174 20.61 -27.59 39.04
C GLU A 174 20.98 -26.61 37.93
N ARG A 175 22.20 -26.64 37.40
CA ARG A 175 22.63 -25.83 36.24
C ARG A 175 21.85 -26.14 34.97
N VAL A 176 21.53 -27.42 34.71
CA VAL A 176 20.74 -27.82 33.55
C VAL A 176 19.32 -27.20 33.61
N PHE A 177 18.63 -27.34 34.73
CA PHE A 177 17.30 -26.80 34.89
C PHE A 177 17.27 -25.27 34.91
N SER A 178 18.24 -24.61 35.53
CA SER A 178 18.39 -23.16 35.47
C SER A 178 18.60 -22.69 34.03
N THR A 179 19.42 -23.38 33.24
CA THR A 179 19.64 -23.03 31.83
C THR A 179 18.35 -23.19 31.00
N ILE A 180 17.55 -24.22 31.25
CA ILE A 180 16.27 -24.41 30.57
C ILE A 180 15.29 -23.29 30.93
N GLU A 181 15.20 -22.94 32.22
CA GLU A 181 14.33 -21.87 32.72
C GLU A 181 14.72 -20.51 32.09
N ASP A 182 16.02 -20.18 32.08
CA ASP A 182 16.53 -18.95 31.47
C ASP A 182 16.25 -18.88 29.97
N ARG A 183 16.42 -19.99 29.25
CA ARG A 183 16.14 -20.05 27.82
C ARG A 183 14.66 -19.93 27.50
N ALA A 184 13.80 -20.58 28.29
CA ALA A 184 12.35 -20.47 28.14
C ALA A 184 11.88 -19.02 28.40
N ALA A 185 12.39 -18.37 29.45
CA ALA A 185 12.11 -16.98 29.79
C ALA A 185 12.60 -16.02 28.68
N HIS A 186 13.81 -16.21 28.16
CA HIS A 186 14.35 -15.43 27.06
C HIS A 186 13.49 -15.54 25.80
N LEU A 187 13.07 -16.75 25.43
CA LEU A 187 12.24 -16.99 24.26
C LEU A 187 10.82 -16.39 24.44
N ALA A 188 10.24 -16.52 25.62
CA ALA A 188 8.96 -15.89 25.94
C ALA A 188 9.05 -14.34 25.82
N GLY A 189 10.11 -13.72 26.35
CA GLY A 189 10.33 -12.29 26.22
C GLY A 189 10.51 -11.81 24.78
N PHE A 190 11.22 -12.61 23.97
CA PHE A 190 11.36 -12.34 22.53
C PHE A 190 10.00 -12.38 21.80
N ILE A 191 9.21 -13.42 22.04
CA ILE A 191 7.88 -13.61 21.44
C ILE A 191 6.94 -12.48 21.85
N ASP A 192 6.95 -12.07 23.11
CA ASP A 192 6.14 -10.95 23.60
C ASP A 192 6.52 -9.62 22.96
N GLY A 193 7.80 -9.41 22.66
CA GLY A 193 8.26 -8.27 21.88
C GLY A 193 7.64 -8.23 20.49
N TYR A 194 7.62 -9.34 19.77
CA TYR A 194 6.98 -9.46 18.44
C TYR A 194 5.46 -9.32 18.52
N ALA A 195 4.82 -9.90 19.52
CA ALA A 195 3.38 -9.78 19.74
C ALA A 195 2.96 -8.32 20.01
N ARG A 196 3.79 -7.55 20.74
CA ARG A 196 3.57 -6.10 20.93
C ARG A 196 3.70 -5.34 19.62
N PHE A 197 4.69 -5.65 18.79
CA PHE A 197 4.81 -5.07 17.45
C PHE A 197 3.59 -5.35 16.58
N ALA A 198 3.09 -6.59 16.60
CA ALA A 198 1.88 -6.98 15.86
C ALA A 198 0.59 -6.28 16.36
N LYS A 199 0.58 -5.76 17.58
CA LYS A 199 -0.53 -5.00 18.17
C LYS A 199 -0.45 -3.49 17.92
N LEU A 200 0.64 -2.99 17.31
CA LEU A 200 0.77 -1.56 17.02
C LEU A 200 -0.41 -1.06 16.16
N PRO A 201 -1.08 0.01 16.58
CA PRO A 201 -2.15 0.61 15.80
C PRO A 201 -1.59 1.21 14.51
N LYS A 202 -2.46 1.40 13.51
CA LYS A 202 -2.09 2.13 12.31
C LYS A 202 -1.62 3.54 12.69
N PRO A 203 -0.51 4.03 12.10
CA PRO A 203 -0.04 5.37 12.38
C PRO A 203 -1.11 6.40 12.03
N ARG A 204 -1.30 7.37 12.90
CA ARG A 204 -2.18 8.52 12.67
C ARG A 204 -1.29 9.72 12.38
N PRO A 205 -1.16 10.14 11.12
CA PRO A 205 -0.38 11.32 10.78
C PRO A 205 -0.94 12.54 11.50
N ALA A 206 -0.05 13.29 12.16
CA ALA A 206 -0.38 14.55 12.81
C ALA A 206 0.73 15.55 12.51
N PRO A 207 0.44 16.86 12.51
CA PRO A 207 1.48 17.87 12.42
C PRO A 207 2.53 17.64 13.51
N LEU A 208 3.80 17.64 13.13
CA LEU A 208 4.91 17.37 14.03
C LEU A 208 5.76 18.64 14.19
N ASP A 209 5.96 19.03 15.44
CA ASP A 209 6.98 20.03 15.78
C ASP A 209 8.35 19.35 15.83
N TRP A 210 9.16 19.59 14.80
CA TRP A 210 10.50 19.03 14.68
C TRP A 210 11.44 19.45 15.80
N ALA A 211 11.33 20.70 16.30
CA ALA A 211 12.18 21.21 17.36
C ALA A 211 11.90 20.46 18.68
N ALA A 212 10.63 20.28 19.01
CA ALA A 212 10.22 19.51 20.18
C ALA A 212 10.60 18.02 20.09
N LEU A 213 10.49 17.41 18.90
CA LEU A 213 10.91 16.03 18.69
C LEU A 213 12.40 15.85 18.88
N VAL A 214 13.23 16.70 18.27
CA VAL A 214 14.69 16.64 18.37
C VAL A 214 15.14 16.83 19.82
N ALA A 215 14.55 17.78 20.56
CA ALA A 215 14.86 17.99 21.97
C ALA A 215 14.55 16.75 22.82
N ARG A 216 13.43 16.06 22.57
CA ARG A 216 13.08 14.80 23.26
C ARG A 216 14.05 13.67 22.92
N LEU A 217 14.47 13.53 21.66
CA LEU A 217 15.44 12.52 21.24
C LEU A 217 16.81 12.77 21.86
N GLN A 218 17.25 14.02 21.94
CA GLN A 218 18.51 14.39 22.61
C GLN A 218 18.46 14.07 24.09
N ALA A 219 17.36 14.37 24.78
CA ALA A 219 17.18 14.03 26.19
C ALA A 219 17.21 12.52 26.44
N LEU A 220 16.57 11.71 25.57
CA LEU A 220 16.61 10.25 25.64
C LEU A 220 17.99 9.69 25.38
N ALA A 221 18.72 10.21 24.39
CA ALA A 221 20.09 9.81 24.09
C ALA A 221 21.05 10.11 25.26
N GLN A 222 20.91 11.27 25.89
CA GLN A 222 21.68 11.63 27.08
C GLN A 222 21.37 10.73 28.29
N PHE A 223 20.13 10.26 28.41
CA PHE A 223 19.75 9.32 29.48
C PHE A 223 20.31 7.92 29.24
N ALA A 224 20.29 7.46 27.99
CA ALA A 224 20.88 6.16 27.61
C ALA A 224 22.41 6.12 27.79
N LEU A 225 23.10 7.24 27.57
CA LEU A 225 24.57 7.36 27.76
C LEU A 225 24.99 7.53 29.21
N ARG A 226 24.08 7.82 30.15
CA ARG A 226 24.36 7.96 31.58
C ARG A 226 24.01 6.71 32.38
N GLY A 227 23.46 5.70 31.75
CA GLY A 227 22.99 4.45 32.36
C GLY A 227 23.95 3.26 32.19
N GLU A 228 25.24 3.49 31.82
CA GLU A 228 26.33 2.50 31.90
C GLU A 228 27.10 2.64 33.20
#